data_24c70098c7140b50a75956e3bb3de8e4
#
_entry.id   24c70098c7140b50a75956e3bb3de8e4
#
_cell.length_a   1.000
_cell.length_b   1.000
_cell.length_c   1.000
_cell.angle_alpha   90.00
_cell.angle_beta   90.00
_cell.angle_gamma   90.00
#
_symmetry.space_group_name_H-M   'P 1'
#
loop_
_entity.id
_entity.type
_entity.pdbx_description
1 polymer ?
#
loop_
_entity_poly.entity_id
_entity_poly.type
_entity_poly.pdbx_seq_one_letter_code
_entity_poly.pdbx_strand_id
1 'polypeptide(L)'
;SLHFRLFAMIEAGRGRPDDGFEVDAIARHVAVYDALFDASAALGCTAPNRRATMYVAPRRAVLAQRVRERLAATAPHLTLVEEAFDSRYYDGLRVFFGARAANGEHVPLADVGLFDWVARLAANRKLRCVASGFGLQLLPLLFRTD
;
A
#
# COMPACT_ATOMS: atom_id res chain seq x y z
N SER A 1 11.44 18.52 -19.52
CA SER A 1 10.17 18.13 -18.94
C SER A 1 10.37 16.97 -17.96
N LEU A 2 9.78 17.09 -16.81
CA LEU A 2 9.81 16.03 -15.81
C LEU A 2 8.74 15.00 -16.15
N HIS A 3 9.17 13.82 -16.61
CA HIS A 3 8.27 12.68 -16.80
C HIS A 3 8.25 11.86 -15.51
N PHE A 4 7.11 11.82 -14.87
CA PHE A 4 6.91 11.00 -13.69
C PHE A 4 6.33 9.64 -14.12
N ARG A 5 7.00 8.55 -13.74
CA ARG A 5 6.54 7.20 -14.03
C ARG A 5 5.93 6.59 -12.77
N LEU A 6 4.68 6.19 -12.90
CA LEU A 6 3.92 5.57 -11.84
C LEU A 6 3.47 4.18 -12.29
N PHE A 7 3.69 3.18 -11.47
CA PHE A 7 3.04 1.89 -11.60
C PHE A 7 1.79 1.90 -10.72
N ALA A 8 0.65 1.49 -11.26
CA ALA A 8 -0.61 1.47 -10.53
C ALA A 8 -1.32 0.14 -10.67
N MET A 9 -2.01 -0.26 -9.63
CA MET A 9 -2.87 -1.43 -9.61
C MET A 9 -4.24 -1.05 -9.06
N ILE A 10 -5.29 -1.61 -9.65
CA ILE A 10 -6.67 -1.41 -9.19
C ILE A 10 -7.37 -2.77 -9.15
N GLU A 11 -7.99 -3.07 -8.03
CA GLU A 11 -8.85 -4.23 -7.88
C GLU A 11 -10.25 -3.77 -7.46
N ALA A 12 -11.25 -4.23 -8.18
CA ALA A 12 -12.65 -3.95 -7.86
C ALA A 12 -13.47 -5.23 -7.91
N GLY A 13 -14.43 -5.36 -7.00
CA GLY A 13 -15.27 -6.54 -6.93
C GLY A 13 -16.27 -6.45 -5.78
N ARG A 14 -17.04 -7.50 -5.61
CA ARG A 14 -18.00 -7.57 -4.52
C ARG A 14 -17.31 -7.74 -3.17
N GLY A 15 -17.83 -7.02 -2.17
CA GLY A 15 -17.45 -7.26 -0.78
C GLY A 15 -17.76 -8.70 -0.36
N ARG A 16 -16.93 -9.22 0.55
CA ARG A 16 -17.06 -10.55 1.12
C ARG A 16 -17.11 -10.45 2.65
N PRO A 17 -17.60 -11.48 3.35
CA PRO A 17 -17.62 -11.48 4.81
C PRO A 17 -16.26 -11.14 5.41
N ASP A 18 -16.28 -10.48 6.56
CA ASP A 18 -15.08 -10.13 7.34
C ASP A 18 -14.08 -9.28 6.56
N ASP A 19 -14.58 -8.36 5.74
CA ASP A 19 -13.77 -7.48 4.90
C ASP A 19 -12.81 -8.25 3.97
N GLY A 20 -13.19 -9.46 3.57
CA GLY A 20 -12.30 -10.37 2.85
C GLY A 20 -11.76 -9.81 1.56
N PHE A 21 -12.57 -9.03 0.81
CA PHE A 21 -12.09 -8.40 -0.43
C PHE A 21 -10.97 -7.38 -0.14
N GLU A 22 -11.21 -6.48 0.80
CA GLU A 22 -10.28 -5.41 1.13
C GLU A 22 -8.98 -5.96 1.73
N VAL A 23 -9.08 -6.91 2.65
CA VAL A 23 -7.91 -7.52 3.29
C VAL A 23 -7.04 -8.25 2.27
N ASP A 24 -7.66 -9.08 1.42
CA ASP A 24 -6.92 -9.83 0.38
C ASP A 24 -6.26 -8.89 -0.62
N ALA A 25 -6.98 -7.87 -1.09
CA ALA A 25 -6.46 -6.92 -2.08
C ALA A 25 -5.30 -6.10 -1.51
N ILE A 26 -5.44 -5.55 -0.31
CA ILE A 26 -4.36 -4.78 0.32
C ILE A 26 -3.13 -5.67 0.52
N ALA A 27 -3.30 -6.89 1.00
CA ALA A 27 -2.18 -7.82 1.19
C ALA A 27 -1.48 -8.15 -0.13
N ARG A 28 -2.23 -8.35 -1.23
CA ARG A 28 -1.65 -8.58 -2.56
C ARG A 28 -0.85 -7.38 -3.05
N HIS A 29 -1.40 -6.17 -2.92
CA HIS A 29 -0.71 -4.96 -3.36
C HIS A 29 0.61 -4.76 -2.60
N VAL A 30 0.58 -4.92 -1.28
CA VAL A 30 1.80 -4.83 -0.47
C VAL A 30 2.81 -5.90 -0.89
N ALA A 31 2.36 -7.14 -1.14
CA ALA A 31 3.23 -8.23 -1.57
C ALA A 31 3.91 -7.94 -2.92
N VAL A 32 3.19 -7.34 -3.87
CA VAL A 32 3.77 -6.95 -5.17
C VAL A 32 4.85 -5.89 -4.97
N TYR A 33 4.59 -4.87 -4.17
CA TYR A 33 5.58 -3.81 -3.94
C TYR A 33 6.79 -4.31 -3.14
N ASP A 34 6.57 -5.22 -2.19
CA ASP A 34 7.66 -5.89 -1.48
C ASP A 34 8.54 -6.69 -2.45
N ALA A 35 7.92 -7.41 -3.38
CA ALA A 35 8.63 -8.14 -4.43
C ALA A 35 9.36 -7.20 -5.40
N LEU A 36 8.81 -6.03 -5.69
CA LEU A 36 9.51 -5.02 -6.50
C LEU A 36 10.78 -4.51 -5.81
N PHE A 37 10.72 -4.29 -4.51
CA PHE A 37 11.92 -3.94 -3.74
C PHE A 37 12.97 -5.06 -3.83
N ASP A 38 12.57 -6.33 -3.69
CA ASP A 38 13.51 -7.46 -3.83
C ASP A 38 14.11 -7.49 -5.22
N ALA A 39 13.29 -7.35 -6.27
CA ALA A 39 13.75 -7.38 -7.66
C ALA A 39 14.72 -6.23 -7.99
N SER A 40 14.57 -5.08 -7.31
CA SER A 40 15.41 -3.91 -7.55
C SER A 40 16.86 -4.12 -7.13
N ALA A 41 17.16 -5.15 -6.35
CA ALA A 41 18.52 -5.51 -6.01
C ALA A 41 19.40 -5.77 -7.25
N ALA A 42 18.80 -6.33 -8.32
CA ALA A 42 19.48 -6.52 -9.61
C ALA A 42 19.90 -5.21 -10.28
N LEU A 43 19.31 -4.09 -9.86
CA LEU A 43 19.62 -2.73 -10.37
C LEU A 43 20.53 -1.95 -9.41
N GLY A 44 21.10 -2.60 -8.42
CA GLY A 44 21.96 -1.96 -7.42
C GLY A 44 21.19 -1.22 -6.32
N CYS A 45 19.90 -1.48 -6.16
CA CYS A 45 19.09 -0.86 -5.12
C CYS A 45 19.03 -1.76 -3.88
N THR A 46 19.04 -1.13 -2.70
CA THR A 46 18.72 -1.82 -1.44
C THR A 46 17.56 -1.13 -0.75
N ALA A 47 16.65 -1.92 -0.22
CA ALA A 47 15.46 -1.42 0.45
C ALA A 47 15.30 -2.08 1.83
N PRO A 48 16.16 -1.73 2.79
CA PRO A 48 16.11 -2.29 4.13
C PRO A 48 15.01 -1.62 4.97
N ASN A 49 14.66 -2.27 6.08
CA ASN A 49 13.75 -1.71 7.09
C ASN A 49 12.40 -1.33 6.48
N ARG A 50 11.78 -2.27 5.77
CA ARG A 50 10.51 -2.06 5.10
C ARG A 50 9.39 -1.84 6.11
N ARG A 51 8.55 -0.85 5.83
CA ARG A 51 7.51 -0.41 6.74
C ARG A 51 6.21 -0.21 5.99
N ALA A 52 5.12 -0.71 6.58
CA ALA A 52 3.76 -0.38 6.18
C ALA A 52 3.13 0.51 7.26
N THR A 53 2.79 1.73 6.91
CA THR A 53 2.11 2.67 7.80
C THR A 53 0.66 2.76 7.41
N MET A 54 -0.24 2.32 8.28
CA MET A 54 -1.67 2.38 8.06
C MET A 54 -2.25 3.64 8.68
N TYR A 55 -2.94 4.43 7.88
CA TYR A 55 -3.72 5.59 8.33
C TYR A 55 -5.17 5.16 8.42
N VAL A 56 -5.75 5.23 9.61
CA VAL A 56 -7.02 4.55 9.93
C VAL A 56 -8.02 5.53 10.50
N ALA A 57 -9.18 5.67 9.83
CA ALA A 57 -10.33 6.35 10.40
C ALA A 57 -11.00 5.46 11.46
N PRO A 58 -11.63 6.05 12.50
CA PRO A 58 -12.25 5.25 13.57
C PRO A 58 -13.22 4.18 13.07
N ARG A 59 -14.00 4.46 12.03
CA ARG A 59 -14.94 3.51 11.43
C ARG A 59 -14.29 2.32 10.72
N ARG A 60 -12.97 2.39 10.49
CA ARG A 60 -12.18 1.34 9.83
C ARG A 60 -11.29 0.56 10.80
N ALA A 61 -11.46 0.73 12.11
CA ALA A 61 -10.60 0.10 13.10
C ALA A 61 -10.58 -1.43 12.99
N VAL A 62 -11.73 -2.07 12.77
CA VAL A 62 -11.83 -3.53 12.64
C VAL A 62 -11.14 -4.02 11.37
N LEU A 63 -11.38 -3.33 10.25
CA LEU A 63 -10.70 -3.65 8.98
C LEU A 63 -9.18 -3.50 9.12
N ALA A 64 -8.72 -2.42 9.73
CA ALA A 64 -7.29 -2.18 9.94
C ALA A 64 -6.64 -3.29 10.78
N GLN A 65 -7.34 -3.77 11.82
CA GLN A 65 -6.84 -4.89 12.61
C GLN A 65 -6.71 -6.16 11.78
N ARG A 66 -7.69 -6.45 10.93
CA ARG A 66 -7.65 -7.61 10.03
C ARG A 66 -6.50 -7.52 9.03
N VAL A 67 -6.26 -6.32 8.48
CA VAL A 67 -5.12 -6.07 7.59
C VAL A 67 -3.80 -6.28 8.34
N ARG A 68 -3.69 -5.74 9.55
CA ARG A 68 -2.48 -5.89 10.37
C ARG A 68 -2.19 -7.36 10.67
N GLU A 69 -3.19 -8.13 11.06
CA GLU A 69 -3.04 -9.56 11.33
C GLU A 69 -2.60 -10.32 10.07
N ARG A 70 -3.17 -10.00 8.91
CA ARG A 70 -2.81 -10.61 7.65
C ARG A 70 -1.35 -10.28 7.28
N LEU A 71 -0.94 -9.02 7.35
CA LEU A 71 0.43 -8.61 7.04
C LEU A 71 1.44 -9.20 8.01
N ALA A 72 1.11 -9.28 9.30
CA ALA A 72 1.98 -9.92 10.28
C ALA A 72 2.21 -11.40 9.97
N ALA A 73 1.21 -12.09 9.43
CA ALA A 73 1.30 -13.50 9.05
C ALA A 73 2.02 -13.71 7.72
N THR A 74 1.76 -12.88 6.72
CA THR A 74 2.26 -13.07 5.34
C THR A 74 3.56 -12.33 5.05
N ALA A 75 3.86 -11.28 5.80
CA ALA A 75 5.04 -10.45 5.62
C ALA A 75 5.64 -10.05 6.98
N PRO A 76 6.11 -11.04 7.78
CA PRO A 76 6.57 -10.78 9.15
C PRO A 76 7.81 -9.90 9.25
N HIS A 77 8.52 -9.69 8.13
CA HIS A 77 9.69 -8.82 8.05
C HIS A 77 9.32 -7.33 8.01
N LEU A 78 8.05 -6.99 7.80
CA LEU A 78 7.61 -5.59 7.76
C LEU A 78 7.46 -5.02 9.16
N THR A 79 7.87 -3.77 9.35
CA THR A 79 7.47 -2.96 10.48
C THR A 79 6.07 -2.39 10.21
N LEU A 80 5.13 -2.66 11.10
CA LEU A 80 3.75 -2.17 10.97
C LEU A 80 3.54 -0.98 11.91
N VAL A 81 3.08 0.14 11.37
CA VAL A 81 2.81 1.37 12.12
C VAL A 81 1.37 1.79 11.84
N GLU A 82 0.70 2.33 12.84
CA GLU A 82 -0.67 2.83 12.71
C GLU A 82 -0.74 4.28 13.12
N GLU A 83 -1.39 5.10 12.29
CA GLU A 83 -1.56 6.52 12.46
C GLU A 83 -3.03 6.91 12.28
N ALA A 84 -3.42 8.08 12.79
CA ALA A 84 -4.76 8.61 12.58
C ALA A 84 -4.94 9.02 11.11
N PHE A 85 -6.11 8.69 10.54
CA PHE A 85 -6.47 9.04 9.18
C PHE A 85 -6.82 10.52 9.07
N ASP A 86 -6.20 11.23 8.14
CA ASP A 86 -6.33 12.67 7.94
C ASP A 86 -6.62 13.10 6.50
N SER A 87 -6.90 12.16 5.61
CA SER A 87 -7.11 12.43 4.19
C SER A 87 -8.59 12.39 3.82
N ARG A 88 -8.98 13.20 2.80
CA ARG A 88 -10.31 13.15 2.20
C ARG A 88 -10.35 12.32 0.91
N TYR A 89 -9.19 11.90 0.41
CA TYR A 89 -9.07 11.23 -0.87
C TYR A 89 -9.44 9.75 -0.79
N TYR A 90 -9.13 9.11 0.32
CA TYR A 90 -9.37 7.68 0.53
C TYR A 90 -10.63 7.44 1.36
N ASP A 91 -11.18 6.24 1.25
CA ASP A 91 -12.36 5.82 2.03
C ASP A 91 -11.97 5.26 3.40
N GLY A 92 -11.33 6.07 4.21
CA GLY A 92 -11.06 5.84 5.63
C GLY A 92 -9.89 4.91 5.96
N LEU A 93 -9.20 4.37 4.96
CA LEU A 93 -7.99 3.56 5.17
C LEU A 93 -7.03 3.73 4.01
N ARG A 94 -5.77 4.01 4.33
CA ARG A 94 -4.68 3.96 3.37
C ARG A 94 -3.43 3.39 4.03
N VAL A 95 -2.57 2.80 3.21
CA VAL A 95 -1.32 2.20 3.65
C VAL A 95 -0.19 2.81 2.82
N PHE A 96 0.77 3.43 3.48
CA PHE A 96 2.03 3.81 2.87
C PHE A 96 3.05 2.69 3.09
N PHE A 97 3.65 2.23 2.01
CA PHE A 97 4.67 1.19 2.04
C PHE A 97 5.98 1.71 1.48
N GLY A 98 7.04 1.52 2.24
CA GLY A 98 8.36 2.00 1.84
C GLY A 98 9.48 1.33 2.63
N ALA A 99 10.68 1.90 2.49
CA ALA A 99 11.88 1.37 3.10
C ALA A 99 12.84 2.52 3.43
N ARG A 100 13.94 2.19 4.09
CA ARG A 100 15.00 3.18 4.35
C ARG A 100 15.81 3.40 3.07
N ALA A 101 15.87 4.65 2.63
CA ALA A 101 16.61 5.07 1.46
C ALA A 101 18.13 5.12 1.75
N ALA A 102 18.92 5.34 0.70
CA ALA A 102 20.37 5.42 0.79
C ALA A 102 20.86 6.53 1.72
N ASN A 103 20.10 7.62 1.84
CA ASN A 103 20.40 8.72 2.77
C ASN A 103 20.05 8.44 4.23
N GLY A 104 19.52 7.25 4.54
CA GLY A 104 19.12 6.85 5.89
C GLY A 104 17.69 7.20 6.29
N GLU A 105 16.95 7.95 5.48
CA GLU A 105 15.57 8.32 5.75
C GLU A 105 14.60 7.25 5.27
N HIS A 106 13.49 7.08 5.97
CA HIS A 106 12.39 6.24 5.51
C HIS A 106 11.61 6.97 4.41
N VAL A 107 11.44 6.33 3.26
CA VAL A 107 10.72 6.90 2.12
C VAL A 107 9.58 5.95 1.72
N PRO A 108 8.32 6.39 1.83
CA PRO A 108 7.19 5.62 1.31
C PRO A 108 7.13 5.80 -0.21
N LEU A 109 7.28 4.69 -0.96
CA LEU A 109 7.18 4.70 -2.43
C LEU A 109 5.83 4.24 -2.93
N ALA A 110 5.11 3.45 -2.15
CA ALA A 110 3.81 2.93 -2.51
C ALA A 110 2.73 3.50 -1.62
N ASP A 111 1.58 3.76 -2.22
CA ASP A 111 0.37 4.22 -1.56
C ASP A 111 -0.77 3.31 -1.97
N VAL A 112 -1.38 2.64 -1.00
CA VAL A 112 -2.47 1.67 -1.20
C VAL A 112 -3.68 2.17 -0.41
N GLY A 113 -4.84 2.25 -1.03
CA GLY A 113 -5.99 2.75 -0.32
C GLY A 113 -7.32 2.18 -0.76
N LEU A 114 -8.32 2.39 0.09
CA LEU A 114 -9.70 2.09 -0.20
C LEU A 114 -10.35 3.27 -0.92
N PHE A 115 -11.19 2.96 -1.90
CA PHE A 115 -11.97 3.96 -2.63
C PHE A 115 -13.41 3.50 -2.79
N ASP A 116 -14.33 4.44 -2.78
CA ASP A 116 -15.74 4.17 -3.03
C ASP A 116 -16.16 4.49 -4.48
N TRP A 117 -15.21 4.75 -5.36
CA TRP A 117 -15.45 5.20 -6.73
C TRP A 117 -16.32 4.24 -7.52
N VAL A 118 -15.98 2.95 -7.51
CA VAL A 118 -16.70 1.94 -8.28
C VAL A 118 -18.11 1.76 -7.73
N ALA A 119 -18.28 1.75 -6.42
CA ALA A 119 -19.59 1.67 -5.79
C ALA A 119 -20.48 2.85 -6.18
N ARG A 120 -19.93 4.06 -6.19
CA ARG A 120 -20.67 5.27 -6.58
C ARG A 120 -20.99 5.30 -8.06
N LEU A 121 -20.00 5.01 -8.91
CA LEU A 121 -20.18 5.02 -10.37
C LEU A 121 -21.18 3.96 -10.83
N ALA A 122 -21.18 2.80 -10.22
CA ALA A 122 -22.09 1.71 -10.55
C ALA A 122 -23.42 1.78 -9.76
N ALA A 123 -23.58 2.75 -8.86
CA ALA A 123 -24.70 2.83 -7.92
C ALA A 123 -24.95 1.50 -7.19
N ASN A 124 -23.88 0.82 -6.77
CA ASN A 124 -23.94 -0.47 -6.12
C ASN A 124 -23.01 -0.51 -4.89
N ARG A 125 -23.62 -0.42 -3.71
CA ARG A 125 -22.91 -0.39 -2.42
C ARG A 125 -22.21 -1.69 -2.05
N LYS A 126 -22.47 -2.78 -2.78
CA LYS A 126 -21.83 -4.08 -2.56
C LYS A 126 -20.43 -4.15 -3.18
N LEU A 127 -20.10 -3.19 -4.05
CA LEU A 127 -18.82 -3.16 -4.72
C LEU A 127 -17.76 -2.49 -3.84
N ARG A 128 -16.55 -3.03 -3.93
CA ARG A 128 -15.36 -2.55 -3.24
C ARG A 128 -14.26 -2.23 -4.23
N CYS A 129 -13.37 -1.32 -3.87
CA CYS A 129 -12.24 -0.96 -4.71
C CYS A 129 -11.02 -0.68 -3.84
N VAL A 130 -9.90 -1.32 -4.21
CA VAL A 130 -8.58 -1.04 -3.66
C VAL A 130 -7.69 -0.61 -4.82
N ALA A 131 -7.05 0.53 -4.68
CA ALA A 131 -6.13 1.03 -5.70
C ALA A 131 -4.82 1.43 -5.05
N SER A 132 -3.75 1.33 -5.83
CA SER A 132 -2.42 1.69 -5.36
C SER A 132 -1.56 2.27 -6.47
N GLY A 133 -0.52 3.01 -6.06
CA GLY A 133 0.48 3.56 -6.95
C GLY A 133 1.87 3.41 -6.35
N PHE A 134 2.87 3.28 -7.22
CA PHE A 134 4.27 3.14 -6.84
C PHE A 134 5.13 4.04 -7.74
N GLY A 135 5.94 4.89 -7.11
CA GLY A 135 6.83 5.82 -7.80
C GLY A 135 8.08 5.12 -8.35
N LEU A 136 7.97 4.52 -9.53
CA LEU A 136 9.02 3.68 -10.12
C LEU A 136 10.36 4.40 -10.28
N GLN A 137 10.32 5.64 -10.73
CA GLN A 137 11.56 6.37 -11.00
C GLN A 137 12.28 6.82 -9.73
N LEU A 138 11.59 6.86 -8.60
CA LEU A 138 12.19 7.19 -7.31
C LEU A 138 13.02 6.03 -6.77
N LEU A 139 12.77 4.81 -7.23
CA LEU A 139 13.46 3.62 -6.75
C LEU A 139 14.98 3.70 -7.01
N PRO A 140 15.46 3.83 -8.26
CA PRO A 140 16.90 3.98 -8.49
C PRO A 140 17.46 5.31 -7.95
N LEU A 141 16.63 6.35 -7.94
CA LEU A 141 17.09 7.68 -7.51
C LEU A 141 17.41 7.71 -6.00
N LEU A 142 16.59 7.05 -5.17
CA LEU A 142 16.69 7.15 -3.70
C LEU A 142 17.29 5.91 -3.03
N PHE A 143 17.25 4.75 -3.70
CA PHE A 143 17.62 3.47 -3.09
C PHE A 143 18.85 2.81 -3.69
N ARG A 144 19.50 3.45 -4.66
CA ARG A 144 20.72 2.95 -5.25
C ARG A 144 21.88 3.14 -4.29
N THR A 145 22.69 2.10 -4.11
CA THR A 145 23.80 2.08 -3.15
C THR A 145 25.17 1.84 -3.80
N ASP A 146 25.23 1.71 -5.09
CA ASP A 146 26.48 1.53 -5.85
C ASP A 146 27.17 2.83 -6.26
#